data_46d05afe15950f648f5ec4605d02cb48
#
_entry.id   46d05afe15950f648f5ec4605d02cb48
#
_cell.length_a   1.000
_cell.length_b   1.000
_cell.length_c   1.000
_cell.angle_alpha   90.00
_cell.angle_beta   90.00
_cell.angle_gamma   90.00
#
_symmetry.space_group_name_H-M   'P 1'
#
loop_
_entity.id
_entity.type
_entity.pdbx_description
1 polymer ?
#
loop_
_entity_poly.entity_id
_entity_poly.type
_entity_poly.pdbx_seq_one_letter_code
_entity_poly.pdbx_strand_id
1 'polypeptide(L)'
;MKIANVALALVCVPVSYAQDGDALDEIRAEMARLREENARIRGELDRMNRARDPELDRLMRAQIGMAVDAAMAQVQSEQQMTAGWNDGFFLASEDGKFSMELGALVQFRFIHAHRPDPLRALQDPDINNWENRWGFEFARTDLLVRGHLYRPELQYFLNLGITREEPGLVNGLGFVKDLWLSYDFQNDWRVRVGQFKIHHSREESTPSSAQLAVERTLLNEALNLGRTQGIELTWSRPRDVLTFTTGDGASDPSSDNGLGFYVAPNDGTLPSMLNRNALKRDVEWFAALRWERLMYGSWSQFSDMTSPMGSAPAAMFGLSIHGQKGEATKVPTPNRDESRWASFAADISWEFGGSSAMLAGMYGYIDSGGFQDQYHIYGISAQYARYWAPKWEWFARYDWAELYGQNYTTEPDSTGNGGTVGYFAQADSGVLALGVNHYMDGHNFKWTTDLNFTIDQTDVLFFSNVASISQDGEDGQQVVLRSQLQLSF
;
A
#
# COMPACT_ATOMS: atom_id res chain seq x y z
N MET A 1 -28.60 40.56 -3.30
CA MET A 1 -27.52 39.87 -2.57
C MET A 1 -27.92 39.34 -1.17
N LYS A 2 -29.21 39.23 -0.84
CA LYS A 2 -29.68 38.60 0.42
C LYS A 2 -30.64 37.41 0.22
N ILE A 3 -30.96 37.03 -1.02
CA ILE A 3 -31.89 35.94 -1.35
C ILE A 3 -31.15 34.58 -1.55
N ALA A 4 -29.87 34.62 -1.86
CA ALA A 4 -29.09 33.38 -2.10
C ALA A 4 -28.70 32.59 -0.82
N ASN A 5 -28.76 33.21 0.36
CA ASN A 5 -28.33 32.55 1.61
C ASN A 5 -29.44 31.77 2.34
N VAL A 6 -30.69 31.82 1.88
CA VAL A 6 -31.81 31.11 2.54
C VAL A 6 -32.03 29.70 1.98
N ALA A 7 -31.57 29.44 0.77
CA ALA A 7 -31.70 28.09 0.15
C ALA A 7 -30.67 27.07 0.59
N LEU A 8 -29.54 27.52 1.16
CA LEU A 8 -28.43 26.61 1.56
C LEU A 8 -28.55 26.08 2.99
N ALA A 9 -29.46 26.62 3.79
CA ALA A 9 -29.65 26.19 5.19
C ALA A 9 -30.57 24.95 5.35
N LEU A 10 -31.17 24.46 4.27
CA LEU A 10 -32.17 23.37 4.35
C LEU A 10 -31.65 22.00 3.98
N VAL A 11 -30.36 21.82 3.66
CA VAL A 11 -29.81 20.52 3.20
C VAL A 11 -28.95 19.80 4.24
N CYS A 12 -28.63 20.45 5.37
CA CYS A 12 -27.82 19.81 6.42
C CYS A 12 -28.52 19.81 7.78
N VAL A 13 -29.65 19.11 7.88
CA VAL A 13 -30.18 18.69 9.19
C VAL A 13 -29.99 17.19 9.31
N PRO A 14 -29.15 16.70 10.24
CA PRO A 14 -29.11 15.27 10.54
C PRO A 14 -30.47 14.87 11.12
N VAL A 15 -31.07 13.85 10.52
CA VAL A 15 -32.27 13.22 11.07
C VAL A 15 -31.84 12.45 12.32
N SER A 16 -31.80 13.13 13.44
CA SER A 16 -31.87 12.50 14.75
C SER A 16 -33.33 12.50 15.20
N TYR A 17 -33.84 11.33 15.45
CA TYR A 17 -35.13 11.14 16.11
C TYR A 17 -35.12 11.90 17.44
N ALA A 18 -35.80 13.04 17.50
CA ALA A 18 -36.22 13.67 18.73
C ALA A 18 -37.73 13.81 18.69
N GLN A 19 -38.36 13.13 19.58
CA GLN A 19 -39.75 13.34 19.97
C GLN A 19 -39.82 14.65 20.80
N ASP A 20 -39.82 15.81 20.17
CA ASP A 20 -40.12 17.05 20.81
C ASP A 20 -41.13 17.82 19.96
N GLY A 21 -42.36 17.84 20.42
CA GLY A 21 -43.46 18.59 19.82
C GLY A 21 -43.16 20.10 19.67
N ASP A 22 -42.36 20.66 20.55
CA ASP A 22 -42.00 22.08 20.59
C ASP A 22 -41.16 22.53 19.38
N ALA A 23 -40.23 21.71 18.90
CA ALA A 23 -39.41 22.02 17.72
C ALA A 23 -40.22 22.06 16.41
N LEU A 24 -41.24 21.22 16.31
CA LEU A 24 -42.17 21.21 15.17
C LEU A 24 -43.08 22.45 15.15
N ASP A 25 -43.47 22.94 16.29
CA ASP A 25 -44.29 24.13 16.41
C ASP A 25 -43.49 25.41 16.18
N GLU A 26 -42.23 25.44 16.55
CA GLU A 26 -41.30 26.52 16.22
C GLU A 26 -41.02 26.61 14.71
N ILE A 27 -40.81 25.49 14.02
CA ILE A 27 -40.68 25.44 12.57
C ILE A 27 -41.99 25.89 11.86
N ARG A 28 -43.16 25.49 12.39
CA ARG A 28 -44.45 25.96 11.85
C ARG A 28 -44.65 27.44 12.02
N ALA A 29 -44.27 28.00 13.15
CA ALA A 29 -44.34 29.45 13.41
C ALA A 29 -43.43 30.24 12.50
N GLU A 30 -42.20 29.77 12.26
CA GLU A 30 -41.26 30.43 11.34
C GLU A 30 -41.70 30.30 9.87
N MET A 31 -42.27 29.17 9.47
CA MET A 31 -42.88 28.99 8.15
C MET A 31 -44.08 29.90 7.95
N ALA A 32 -44.88 30.13 8.98
CA ALA A 32 -46.00 31.06 8.91
C ALA A 32 -45.52 32.51 8.73
N ARG A 33 -44.48 32.89 9.49
CA ARG A 33 -43.83 34.21 9.40
C ARG A 33 -43.23 34.50 8.02
N LEU A 34 -42.52 33.51 7.47
CA LEU A 34 -41.93 33.59 6.11
C LEU A 34 -43.00 33.66 5.02
N ARG A 35 -44.19 33.03 5.21
CA ARG A 35 -45.32 33.12 4.28
C ARG A 35 -45.94 34.54 4.33
N GLU A 36 -46.07 35.12 5.50
CA GLU A 36 -46.60 36.48 5.68
C GLU A 36 -45.65 37.54 5.10
N GLU A 37 -44.34 37.38 5.31
CA GLU A 37 -43.31 38.24 4.73
C GLU A 37 -43.29 38.14 3.20
N ASN A 38 -43.38 36.93 2.63
CA ASN A 38 -43.51 36.72 1.20
C ASN A 38 -44.81 37.34 0.61
N ALA A 39 -45.93 37.25 1.34
CA ALA A 39 -47.17 37.89 0.91
C ALA A 39 -47.06 39.43 0.92
N ARG A 40 -46.35 39.99 1.92
CA ARG A 40 -46.08 41.43 1.98
C ARG A 40 -45.19 41.90 0.84
N ILE A 41 -44.11 41.19 0.57
CA ILE A 41 -43.20 41.49 -0.54
C ILE A 41 -43.91 41.39 -1.89
N ARG A 42 -44.79 40.40 -2.08
CA ARG A 42 -45.63 40.30 -3.30
C ARG A 42 -46.58 41.46 -3.43
N GLY A 43 -47.21 41.89 -2.33
CA GLY A 43 -48.10 43.07 -2.33
C GLY A 43 -47.39 44.38 -2.65
N GLU A 44 -46.16 44.57 -2.18
CA GLU A 44 -45.30 45.71 -2.52
C GLU A 44 -44.84 45.65 -3.99
N LEU A 45 -44.47 44.46 -4.49
CA LEU A 45 -44.13 44.25 -5.90
C LEU A 45 -45.30 44.57 -6.84
N ASP A 46 -46.51 44.14 -6.48
CA ASP A 46 -47.72 44.43 -7.26
C ASP A 46 -48.10 45.92 -7.27
N ARG A 47 -47.82 46.65 -6.20
CA ARG A 47 -48.01 48.14 -6.17
C ARG A 47 -46.95 48.80 -7.05
N MET A 48 -45.72 48.37 -7.01
CA MET A 48 -44.64 48.90 -7.88
C MET A 48 -44.89 48.58 -9.35
N ASN A 49 -45.42 47.42 -9.68
CA ASN A 49 -45.77 47.03 -11.04
C ASN A 49 -46.90 47.79 -11.67
N ARG A 50 -47.83 48.32 -10.86
CA ARG A 50 -48.93 49.17 -11.36
C ARG A 50 -48.54 50.62 -11.71
N ALA A 51 -47.33 51.02 -11.29
CA ALA A 51 -46.83 52.39 -11.50
C ALA A 51 -45.76 52.47 -12.59
N ARG A 52 -45.47 51.39 -13.30
CA ARG A 52 -44.36 51.28 -14.28
C ARG A 52 -44.85 51.34 -15.72
N ASP A 53 -44.04 51.99 -16.56
CA ASP A 53 -44.15 51.98 -18.00
C ASP A 53 -43.99 50.51 -18.55
N PRO A 54 -44.99 49.97 -19.26
CA PRO A 54 -45.03 48.60 -19.72
C PRO A 54 -43.85 48.23 -20.65
N GLU A 55 -43.29 49.18 -21.35
CA GLU A 55 -42.19 48.99 -22.31
C GLU A 55 -40.84 48.87 -21.62
N LEU A 56 -40.61 49.69 -20.61
CA LEU A 56 -39.40 49.61 -19.76
C LEU A 56 -39.39 48.33 -18.93
N ASP A 57 -40.54 47.88 -18.48
CA ASP A 57 -40.65 46.63 -17.70
C ASP A 57 -40.39 45.37 -18.57
N ARG A 58 -40.77 45.41 -19.86
CA ARG A 58 -40.44 44.37 -20.84
C ARG A 58 -38.93 44.30 -21.12
N LEU A 59 -38.29 45.44 -21.30
CA LEU A 59 -36.83 45.47 -21.56
C LEU A 59 -36.03 45.03 -20.34
N MET A 60 -36.43 45.45 -19.14
CA MET A 60 -35.75 45.02 -17.92
C MET A 60 -35.94 43.56 -17.63
N ARG A 61 -37.16 42.98 -17.86
CA ARG A 61 -37.36 41.52 -17.72
C ARG A 61 -36.56 40.71 -18.73
N ALA A 62 -36.43 41.19 -19.96
CA ALA A 62 -35.60 40.54 -20.96
C ALA A 62 -34.10 40.58 -20.60
N GLN A 63 -33.60 41.72 -20.09
CA GLN A 63 -32.21 41.83 -19.62
C GLN A 63 -31.93 40.97 -18.37
N ILE A 64 -32.85 40.98 -17.40
CA ILE A 64 -32.73 40.12 -16.19
C ILE A 64 -32.83 38.67 -16.58
N GLY A 65 -33.73 38.28 -17.51
CA GLY A 65 -33.82 36.92 -18.02
C GLY A 65 -32.50 36.45 -18.65
N MET A 66 -31.95 37.25 -19.57
CA MET A 66 -30.66 36.92 -20.18
C MET A 66 -29.51 36.87 -19.17
N ALA A 67 -29.49 37.74 -18.19
CA ALA A 67 -28.45 37.73 -17.13
C ALA A 67 -28.59 36.52 -16.19
N VAL A 68 -29.84 36.13 -15.86
CA VAL A 68 -30.12 34.93 -15.05
C VAL A 68 -29.80 33.69 -15.83
N ASP A 69 -30.17 33.58 -17.11
CA ASP A 69 -29.87 32.46 -17.95
C ASP A 69 -28.36 32.29 -18.17
N ALA A 70 -27.65 33.41 -18.37
CA ALA A 70 -26.17 33.40 -18.46
C ALA A 70 -25.51 32.99 -17.14
N ALA A 71 -26.01 33.50 -16.01
CA ALA A 71 -25.50 33.13 -14.68
C ALA A 71 -25.84 31.64 -14.34
N MET A 72 -27.03 31.16 -14.71
CA MET A 72 -27.42 29.76 -14.55
C MET A 72 -26.59 28.86 -15.45
N ALA A 73 -26.35 29.24 -16.70
CA ALA A 73 -25.48 28.49 -17.62
C ALA A 73 -24.03 28.44 -17.08
N GLN A 74 -23.53 29.51 -16.53
CA GLN A 74 -22.20 29.56 -15.91
C GLN A 74 -22.11 28.69 -14.64
N VAL A 75 -23.11 28.73 -13.76
CA VAL A 75 -23.19 27.88 -12.57
C VAL A 75 -23.36 26.41 -12.95
N GLN A 76 -24.13 26.11 -14.02
CA GLN A 76 -24.25 24.73 -14.53
C GLN A 76 -22.95 24.22 -15.16
N SER A 77 -22.22 25.06 -15.90
CA SER A 77 -20.95 24.69 -16.48
C SER A 77 -19.87 24.45 -15.41
N GLU A 78 -19.84 25.28 -14.34
CA GLU A 78 -18.92 25.13 -13.23
C GLU A 78 -19.22 23.89 -12.36
N GLN A 79 -20.37 23.26 -12.47
CA GLN A 79 -20.79 22.08 -11.70
C GLN A 79 -20.88 20.79 -12.54
N GLN A 80 -20.56 20.85 -13.82
CA GLN A 80 -20.59 19.63 -14.65
C GLN A 80 -19.42 18.72 -14.28
N MET A 81 -19.77 17.49 -13.91
CA MET A 81 -18.84 16.38 -13.70
C MET A 81 -18.89 15.47 -14.91
N THR A 82 -17.73 15.20 -15.48
CA THR A 82 -17.59 14.20 -16.54
C THR A 82 -17.26 12.85 -15.90
N ALA A 83 -17.98 11.82 -16.27
CA ALA A 83 -17.74 10.45 -15.87
C ALA A 83 -17.46 9.59 -17.09
N GLY A 84 -16.59 8.60 -16.96
CA GLY A 84 -16.24 7.72 -18.06
C GLY A 84 -15.37 6.56 -17.64
N TRP A 85 -14.85 5.87 -18.64
CA TRP A 85 -13.88 4.78 -18.49
C TRP A 85 -12.61 5.11 -19.28
N ASN A 86 -11.45 5.03 -18.57
CA ASN A 86 -10.12 5.16 -19.16
C ASN A 86 -9.15 4.32 -18.31
N ASP A 87 -9.03 3.02 -18.61
CA ASP A 87 -8.33 2.02 -17.78
C ASP A 87 -8.79 1.98 -16.30
N GLY A 88 -10.02 2.40 -16.05
CA GLY A 88 -10.68 2.53 -14.77
C GLY A 88 -11.84 3.52 -14.86
N PHE A 89 -12.71 3.51 -13.87
CA PHE A 89 -13.79 4.50 -13.76
C PHE A 89 -13.20 5.84 -13.31
N PHE A 90 -13.57 6.90 -14.01
CA PHE A 90 -13.17 8.24 -13.58
C PHE A 90 -14.34 9.20 -13.45
N LEU A 91 -14.15 10.18 -12.56
CA LEU A 91 -14.94 11.38 -12.42
C LEU A 91 -14.00 12.59 -12.50
N ALA A 92 -14.36 13.61 -13.26
CA ALA A 92 -13.58 14.85 -13.35
C ALA A 92 -14.49 16.06 -13.42
N SER A 93 -14.09 17.17 -12.78
CA SER A 93 -14.76 18.46 -12.97
C SER A 93 -14.39 19.05 -14.32
N GLU A 94 -15.33 19.75 -14.96
CA GLU A 94 -15.12 20.35 -16.27
C GLU A 94 -14.01 21.42 -16.25
N ASP A 95 -13.83 22.09 -15.13
CA ASP A 95 -12.75 23.07 -14.92
C ASP A 95 -11.37 22.43 -14.65
N GLY A 96 -11.29 21.10 -14.61
CA GLY A 96 -10.06 20.33 -14.41
C GLY A 96 -9.45 20.46 -13.01
N LYS A 97 -10.16 21.03 -12.03
CA LYS A 97 -9.64 21.19 -10.67
C LYS A 97 -9.71 19.92 -9.82
N PHE A 98 -10.64 19.03 -10.15
CA PHE A 98 -10.87 17.82 -9.39
C PHE A 98 -10.92 16.61 -10.31
N SER A 99 -10.21 15.55 -9.95
CA SER A 99 -10.36 14.26 -10.58
C SER A 99 -10.39 13.15 -9.54
N MET A 100 -11.09 12.07 -9.86
CA MET A 100 -11.11 10.84 -9.09
C MET A 100 -11.13 9.66 -10.07
N GLU A 101 -10.21 8.75 -9.91
CA GLU A 101 -10.17 7.48 -10.60
C GLU A 101 -10.40 6.36 -9.58
N LEU A 102 -11.29 5.43 -9.91
CA LEU A 102 -11.56 4.23 -9.13
C LEU A 102 -10.92 3.05 -9.84
N GLY A 103 -10.07 2.34 -9.12
CA GLY A 103 -9.46 1.10 -9.56
C GLY A 103 -9.68 -0.02 -8.56
N ALA A 104 -9.42 -1.24 -8.96
CA ALA A 104 -9.41 -2.40 -8.10
C ALA A 104 -8.30 -3.38 -8.49
N LEU A 105 -7.80 -4.13 -7.52
CA LEU A 105 -6.94 -5.29 -7.74
C LEU A 105 -7.56 -6.49 -7.04
N VAL A 106 -7.81 -7.56 -7.79
CA VAL A 106 -8.26 -8.84 -7.26
C VAL A 106 -7.27 -9.91 -7.70
N GLN A 107 -6.68 -10.62 -6.75
CA GLN A 107 -5.81 -11.77 -6.98
C GLN A 107 -6.41 -12.99 -6.29
N PHE A 108 -6.95 -13.90 -7.09
CA PHE A 108 -7.48 -15.18 -6.64
C PHE A 108 -6.52 -16.29 -7.03
N ARG A 109 -6.14 -17.13 -6.09
CA ARG A 109 -5.14 -18.18 -6.34
C ARG A 109 -5.53 -19.53 -5.78
N PHE A 110 -5.00 -20.56 -6.43
CA PHE A 110 -4.89 -21.93 -5.95
C PHE A 110 -3.47 -22.17 -5.48
N ILE A 111 -3.31 -22.88 -4.36
CA ILE A 111 -2.04 -23.28 -3.80
C ILE A 111 -2.08 -24.77 -3.54
N HIS A 112 -0.98 -25.47 -3.86
CA HIS A 112 -0.70 -26.83 -3.44
C HIS A 112 0.73 -26.89 -2.91
N ALA A 113 0.88 -27.21 -1.63
CA ALA A 113 2.16 -27.35 -0.95
C ALA A 113 2.37 -28.80 -0.54
N HIS A 114 3.51 -29.36 -0.92
CA HIS A 114 4.06 -30.61 -0.42
C HIS A 114 5.23 -30.27 0.48
N ARG A 115 5.11 -30.60 1.78
CA ARG A 115 6.02 -30.14 2.82
C ARG A 115 6.09 -31.09 4.01
N PRO A 116 7.13 -31.03 4.85
CA PRO A 116 7.14 -31.70 6.13
C PRO A 116 6.00 -31.23 7.05
N ASP A 117 5.49 -32.09 7.92
CA ASP A 117 4.49 -31.78 8.93
C ASP A 117 5.19 -31.61 10.30
N PRO A 118 5.39 -30.37 10.80
CA PRO A 118 6.15 -30.13 12.02
C PRO A 118 5.49 -30.73 13.27
N LEU A 119 4.16 -30.83 13.27
CA LEU A 119 3.43 -31.38 14.43
C LEU A 119 3.61 -32.89 14.55
N ARG A 120 3.79 -33.60 13.46
CA ARG A 120 4.06 -35.03 13.48
C ARG A 120 5.51 -35.34 13.84
N ALA A 121 6.45 -34.53 13.37
CA ALA A 121 7.87 -34.67 13.73
C ALA A 121 8.09 -34.61 15.24
N LEU A 122 7.34 -33.80 15.95
CA LEU A 122 7.38 -33.71 17.42
C LEU A 122 6.74 -34.90 18.14
N GLN A 123 5.87 -35.68 17.47
CA GLN A 123 5.15 -36.80 18.07
C GLN A 123 5.83 -38.14 17.82
N ASP A 124 6.44 -38.33 16.67
CA ASP A 124 7.12 -39.56 16.28
C ASP A 124 8.17 -39.30 15.19
N PRO A 125 9.46 -39.23 15.54
CA PRO A 125 10.56 -38.96 14.58
C PRO A 125 10.72 -40.00 13.48
N ASP A 126 10.16 -41.21 13.68
CA ASP A 126 10.32 -42.35 12.73
C ASP A 126 9.19 -42.42 11.69
N ILE A 127 8.18 -41.55 11.78
CA ILE A 127 7.09 -41.50 10.80
C ILE A 127 7.47 -40.57 9.62
N ASN A 128 7.06 -40.95 8.41
CA ASN A 128 7.15 -40.09 7.23
C ASN A 128 6.25 -38.86 7.42
N ASN A 129 6.89 -37.72 7.75
CA ASN A 129 6.26 -36.51 8.23
C ASN A 129 5.76 -35.57 7.10
N TRP A 130 5.66 -36.07 5.87
CA TRP A 130 5.23 -35.25 4.74
C TRP A 130 3.71 -35.12 4.67
N GLU A 131 3.25 -33.89 4.42
CA GLU A 131 1.85 -33.57 4.18
C GLU A 131 1.63 -32.88 2.84
N ASN A 132 0.42 -33.02 2.32
CA ASN A 132 -0.03 -32.25 1.17
C ASN A 132 -1.12 -31.29 1.65
N ARG A 133 -0.92 -30.01 1.46
CA ARG A 133 -1.92 -28.97 1.70
C ARG A 133 -2.30 -28.31 0.40
N TRP A 134 -3.57 -28.05 0.21
CA TRP A 134 -4.06 -27.33 -0.95
C TRP A 134 -5.27 -26.48 -0.58
N GLY A 135 -5.47 -25.41 -1.32
CA GLY A 135 -6.61 -24.52 -1.07
C GLY A 135 -6.72 -23.39 -2.09
N PHE A 136 -7.76 -22.61 -1.91
CA PHE A 136 -7.99 -21.39 -2.66
C PHE A 136 -8.05 -20.20 -1.71
N GLU A 137 -7.55 -19.05 -2.16
CA GLU A 137 -7.59 -17.82 -1.40
C GLU A 137 -7.70 -16.59 -2.30
N PHE A 138 -8.24 -15.51 -1.75
CA PHE A 138 -8.05 -14.17 -2.28
C PHE A 138 -6.79 -13.58 -1.64
N ALA A 139 -5.69 -13.65 -2.35
CA ALA A 139 -4.42 -13.16 -1.85
C ALA A 139 -4.41 -11.64 -1.66
N ARG A 140 -5.04 -10.93 -2.58
CA ARG A 140 -5.21 -9.47 -2.52
C ARG A 140 -6.56 -9.09 -3.11
N THR A 141 -7.25 -8.23 -2.38
CA THR A 141 -8.46 -7.54 -2.86
C THR A 141 -8.33 -6.10 -2.42
N ASP A 142 -7.91 -5.24 -3.33
CA ASP A 142 -7.64 -3.83 -3.06
C ASP A 142 -8.62 -2.94 -3.83
N LEU A 143 -9.13 -1.91 -3.18
CA LEU A 143 -9.86 -0.81 -3.82
C LEU A 143 -8.94 0.40 -3.85
N LEU A 144 -8.76 0.97 -5.03
CA LEU A 144 -7.85 2.06 -5.28
C LEU A 144 -8.64 3.32 -5.64
N VAL A 145 -8.32 4.44 -5.02
CA VAL A 145 -8.87 5.76 -5.36
C VAL A 145 -7.71 6.71 -5.52
N ARG A 146 -7.59 7.34 -6.68
CA ARG A 146 -6.54 8.32 -6.96
C ARG A 146 -7.09 9.50 -7.74
N GLY A 147 -6.38 10.63 -7.70
CA GLY A 147 -6.75 11.81 -8.45
C GLY A 147 -6.01 13.04 -7.98
N HIS A 148 -6.57 14.21 -8.30
CA HIS A 148 -6.02 15.49 -7.85
C HIS A 148 -7.11 16.41 -7.30
N LEU A 149 -6.68 17.38 -6.48
CA LEU A 149 -7.51 18.38 -5.83
C LEU A 149 -7.02 19.78 -6.20
N TYR A 150 -7.91 20.68 -6.62
CA TYR A 150 -7.66 22.08 -6.97
C TYR A 150 -6.73 22.30 -8.18
N ARG A 151 -5.75 21.42 -8.39
CA ARG A 151 -4.79 21.47 -9.50
C ARG A 151 -4.12 20.12 -9.67
N PRO A 152 -3.67 19.75 -10.89
CA PRO A 152 -3.05 18.45 -11.16
C PRO A 152 -1.79 18.15 -10.34
N GLU A 153 -1.11 19.17 -9.83
CA GLU A 153 0.09 19.02 -9.01
C GLU A 153 -0.22 18.52 -7.59
N LEU A 154 -1.43 18.74 -7.06
CA LEU A 154 -1.86 18.27 -5.75
C LEU A 154 -2.61 16.94 -5.90
N GLN A 155 -1.90 15.85 -5.81
CA GLN A 155 -2.42 14.50 -5.99
C GLN A 155 -2.76 13.83 -4.67
N TYR A 156 -3.72 12.90 -4.70
CA TYR A 156 -4.05 12.04 -3.58
C TYR A 156 -4.16 10.58 -4.02
N PHE A 157 -3.95 9.69 -3.07
CA PHE A 157 -4.11 8.26 -3.27
C PHE A 157 -4.64 7.61 -2.01
N LEU A 158 -5.58 6.69 -2.18
CA LEU A 158 -6.12 5.82 -1.16
C LEU A 158 -6.10 4.39 -1.68
N ASN A 159 -5.53 3.47 -0.91
CA ASN A 159 -5.55 2.03 -1.15
C ASN A 159 -6.19 1.33 0.05
N LEU A 160 -7.34 0.70 -0.17
CA LEU A 160 -8.08 -0.07 0.82
C LEU A 160 -7.91 -1.57 0.54
N GLY A 161 -7.27 -2.30 1.44
CA GLY A 161 -7.21 -3.75 1.39
C GLY A 161 -8.45 -4.38 2.04
N ILE A 162 -9.02 -5.41 1.39
CA ILE A 162 -10.22 -6.13 1.85
C ILE A 162 -9.86 -7.62 1.99
N THR A 163 -8.70 -7.95 2.48
CA THR A 163 -8.28 -9.34 2.67
C THR A 163 -8.60 -9.83 4.08
N ARG A 164 -8.80 -11.14 4.21
CA ARG A 164 -9.27 -11.79 5.43
C ARG A 164 -8.13 -12.16 6.39
N GLU A 165 -6.88 -12.02 5.99
CA GLU A 165 -5.74 -12.66 6.65
C GLU A 165 -5.08 -11.85 7.78
N GLU A 166 -5.71 -10.81 8.26
CA GLU A 166 -5.14 -10.05 9.36
C GLU A 166 -5.69 -10.56 10.70
N PRO A 167 -4.87 -11.22 11.52
CA PRO A 167 -5.23 -11.50 12.90
C PRO A 167 -5.52 -10.19 13.64
N GLY A 168 -6.76 -10.02 14.08
CA GLY A 168 -7.20 -8.82 14.79
C GLY A 168 -8.15 -7.91 14.03
N LEU A 169 -8.39 -8.09 12.73
CA LEU A 169 -9.48 -7.44 12.04
C LEU A 169 -10.80 -8.12 12.40
N VAL A 170 -11.50 -7.51 13.31
CA VAL A 170 -12.85 -7.93 13.71
C VAL A 170 -13.79 -7.64 12.54
N ASN A 171 -14.42 -8.69 12.00
CA ASN A 171 -15.56 -8.62 11.08
C ASN A 171 -15.32 -8.21 9.63
N GLY A 172 -14.18 -8.49 9.01
CA GLY A 172 -14.03 -8.36 7.56
C GLY A 172 -14.13 -6.93 7.02
N LEU A 173 -13.87 -5.93 7.86
CA LEU A 173 -13.72 -4.54 7.44
C LEU A 173 -12.34 -4.36 6.82
N GLY A 174 -12.29 -3.66 5.69
CA GLY A 174 -11.06 -3.33 4.99
C GLY A 174 -10.12 -2.46 5.84
N PHE A 175 -8.85 -2.53 5.53
CA PHE A 175 -7.83 -1.68 6.13
C PHE A 175 -7.19 -0.76 5.09
N VAL A 176 -6.73 0.40 5.51
CA VAL A 176 -6.08 1.36 4.62
C VAL A 176 -4.60 0.98 4.51
N LYS A 177 -4.16 0.52 3.35
CA LYS A 177 -2.75 0.26 3.05
C LYS A 177 -1.98 1.55 2.83
N ASP A 178 -2.50 2.41 1.98
CA ASP A 178 -1.89 3.68 1.62
C ASP A 178 -2.93 4.80 1.70
N LEU A 179 -2.55 5.93 2.27
CA LEU A 179 -3.34 7.17 2.25
C LEU A 179 -2.36 8.34 2.30
N TRP A 180 -2.23 9.04 1.18
CA TRP A 180 -1.29 10.14 1.10
C TRP A 180 -1.75 11.27 0.17
N LEU A 181 -1.17 12.43 0.42
CA LEU A 181 -1.21 13.59 -0.47
C LEU A 181 0.20 13.86 -0.98
N SER A 182 0.33 14.25 -2.24
CA SER A 182 1.60 14.70 -2.80
C SER A 182 1.45 16.00 -3.58
N TYR A 183 2.49 16.82 -3.55
CA TYR A 183 2.57 18.05 -4.32
C TYR A 183 3.82 18.05 -5.19
N ASP A 184 3.62 18.23 -6.50
CA ASP A 184 4.68 18.39 -7.48
C ASP A 184 4.98 19.88 -7.65
N PHE A 185 6.20 20.29 -7.31
CA PHE A 185 6.65 21.69 -7.45
C PHE A 185 7.00 22.08 -8.88
N GLN A 186 6.92 21.16 -9.84
CA GLN A 186 7.27 21.35 -11.26
C GLN A 186 8.73 21.78 -11.52
N ASN A 187 9.59 21.65 -10.52
CA ASN A 187 11.01 22.00 -10.56
C ASN A 187 11.90 20.84 -10.15
N ASP A 188 11.58 19.64 -10.60
CA ASP A 188 12.22 18.37 -10.26
C ASP A 188 11.93 17.84 -8.83
N TRP A 189 11.21 18.58 -8.00
CA TRP A 189 10.91 18.19 -6.63
C TRP A 189 9.43 17.85 -6.43
N ARG A 190 9.20 16.81 -5.68
CA ARG A 190 7.88 16.39 -5.20
C ARG A 190 7.95 16.07 -3.72
N VAL A 191 6.96 16.49 -2.95
CA VAL A 191 6.76 16.06 -1.57
C VAL A 191 5.52 15.17 -1.49
N ARG A 192 5.59 14.14 -0.65
CA ARG A 192 4.45 13.27 -0.31
C ARG A 192 4.34 13.17 1.20
N VAL A 193 3.12 13.23 1.74
CA VAL A 193 2.83 13.15 3.17
C VAL A 193 1.69 12.18 3.40
N GLY A 194 1.76 11.38 4.45
CA GLY A 194 0.74 10.39 4.81
C GLY A 194 1.30 9.02 5.08
N GLN A 195 0.52 7.98 4.82
CA GLN A 195 0.96 6.59 4.90
C GLN A 195 1.23 6.05 3.50
N PHE A 196 2.42 5.53 3.30
CA PHE A 196 2.85 5.04 1.99
C PHE A 196 3.99 4.03 2.13
N LYS A 197 4.19 3.25 1.05
CA LYS A 197 5.27 2.29 0.93
C LYS A 197 6.63 2.98 0.80
N ILE A 198 7.63 2.47 1.53
CA ILE A 198 9.01 2.97 1.50
C ILE A 198 9.72 2.36 0.29
N HIS A 199 10.41 3.20 -0.48
CA HIS A 199 11.23 2.75 -1.60
C HIS A 199 12.57 2.22 -1.08
N HIS A 200 12.73 0.88 -1.04
CA HIS A 200 13.97 0.23 -0.59
C HIS A 200 14.61 -0.65 -1.67
N SER A 201 13.87 -1.55 -2.30
CA SER A 201 14.28 -2.31 -3.47
C SER A 201 13.39 -2.01 -4.66
N ARG A 202 13.84 -2.31 -5.87
CA ARG A 202 12.97 -2.23 -7.05
C ARG A 202 11.79 -3.20 -6.93
N GLU A 203 12.03 -4.41 -6.45
CA GLU A 203 10.97 -5.41 -6.29
C GLU A 203 9.88 -4.91 -5.35
N GLU A 204 10.25 -4.31 -4.21
CA GLU A 204 9.28 -3.74 -3.29
C GLU A 204 8.56 -2.53 -3.87
N SER A 205 9.26 -1.66 -4.61
CA SER A 205 8.70 -0.46 -5.23
C SER A 205 7.72 -0.78 -6.37
N THR A 206 7.89 -1.94 -7.03
CA THR A 206 6.98 -2.39 -8.10
C THR A 206 5.65 -2.87 -7.51
N PRO A 207 4.50 -2.41 -8.05
CA PRO A 207 3.18 -2.84 -7.59
C PRO A 207 2.99 -4.36 -7.61
N SER A 208 2.17 -4.90 -6.70
CA SER A 208 1.88 -6.34 -6.65
C SER A 208 1.25 -6.86 -7.93
N SER A 209 0.48 -6.03 -8.64
CA SER A 209 -0.12 -6.37 -9.95
C SER A 209 0.92 -6.51 -11.05
N ALA A 210 2.07 -5.83 -10.93
CA ALA A 210 3.11 -5.76 -11.95
C ALA A 210 4.33 -6.65 -11.68
N GLN A 211 4.23 -7.55 -10.68
CA GLN A 211 5.26 -8.53 -10.36
C GLN A 211 5.35 -9.64 -11.42
N LEU A 212 6.53 -10.24 -11.54
CA LEU A 212 6.79 -11.35 -12.45
C LEU A 212 6.19 -12.67 -11.93
N ALA A 213 6.47 -13.02 -10.69
CA ALA A 213 5.98 -14.23 -10.01
C ALA A 213 4.71 -13.93 -9.18
N VAL A 214 4.10 -14.98 -8.65
CA VAL A 214 2.89 -14.87 -7.81
C VAL A 214 3.17 -14.05 -6.55
N GLU A 215 4.33 -14.24 -5.92
CA GLU A 215 4.78 -13.46 -4.76
C GLU A 215 6.20 -12.93 -4.97
N ARG A 216 6.60 -11.96 -4.15
CA ARG A 216 7.97 -11.42 -4.12
C ARG A 216 8.96 -12.48 -3.63
N THR A 217 10.25 -12.17 -3.75
CA THR A 217 11.32 -13.04 -3.26
C THR A 217 11.33 -13.12 -1.74
N LEU A 218 11.85 -14.25 -1.24
CA LEU A 218 12.11 -14.47 0.17
C LEU A 218 12.98 -13.35 0.76
N LEU A 219 14.03 -12.98 0.04
CA LEU A 219 14.94 -11.92 0.42
C LEU A 219 14.22 -10.56 0.55
N ASN A 220 13.33 -10.23 -0.40
CA ASN A 220 12.55 -8.99 -0.32
C ASN A 220 11.59 -9.02 0.86
N GLU A 221 10.88 -10.13 1.09
CA GLU A 221 9.97 -10.24 2.24
C GLU A 221 10.73 -10.14 3.58
N ALA A 222 11.97 -10.65 3.64
CA ALA A 222 12.81 -10.57 4.82
C ALA A 222 13.28 -9.14 5.16
N LEU A 223 13.64 -8.37 4.15
CA LEU A 223 14.35 -7.10 4.32
C LEU A 223 13.61 -5.89 3.74
N ASN A 224 12.35 -6.04 3.27
CA ASN A 224 11.59 -4.87 2.87
C ASN A 224 11.30 -3.96 4.08
N LEU A 225 11.16 -2.68 3.83
CA LEU A 225 10.87 -1.70 4.87
C LEU A 225 9.36 -1.48 5.06
N GLY A 226 8.53 -2.12 4.22
CA GLY A 226 7.09 -1.99 4.26
C GLY A 226 6.61 -0.55 4.06
N ARG A 227 5.83 -0.05 5.02
CA ARG A 227 5.21 1.28 4.97
C ARG A 227 5.58 2.13 6.18
N THR A 228 5.45 3.44 6.01
CA THR A 228 5.61 4.42 7.10
C THR A 228 4.49 5.46 7.03
N GLN A 229 4.15 6.06 8.15
CA GLN A 229 3.44 7.32 8.22
C GLN A 229 4.49 8.42 8.33
N GLY A 230 4.58 9.27 7.31
CA GLY A 230 5.70 10.20 7.28
C GLY A 230 5.69 11.16 6.10
N ILE A 231 6.88 11.61 5.78
CA ILE A 231 7.17 12.56 4.70
C ILE A 231 8.19 11.92 3.76
N GLU A 232 7.92 12.03 2.48
CA GLU A 232 8.86 11.65 1.42
C GLU A 232 9.14 12.85 0.54
N LEU A 233 10.41 13.07 0.25
CA LEU A 233 10.90 14.07 -0.68
C LEU A 233 11.57 13.36 -1.86
N THR A 234 11.08 13.57 -3.08
CA THR A 234 11.64 13.02 -4.31
C THR A 234 12.22 14.12 -5.16
N TRP A 235 13.46 13.92 -5.58
CA TRP A 235 14.12 14.73 -6.60
C TRP A 235 14.31 13.91 -7.87
N SER A 236 13.78 14.38 -9.00
CA SER A 236 13.73 13.65 -10.26
C SER A 236 14.41 14.42 -11.38
N ARG A 237 15.36 13.78 -12.05
CA ARG A 237 16.01 14.24 -13.26
C ARG A 237 15.78 13.23 -14.39
N PRO A 238 16.07 13.55 -15.64
CA PRO A 238 15.83 12.64 -16.75
C PRO A 238 16.44 11.24 -16.58
N ARG A 239 17.53 11.12 -15.83
CA ARG A 239 18.24 9.85 -15.60
C ARG A 239 18.45 9.49 -14.14
N ASP A 240 18.15 10.35 -13.21
CA ASP A 240 18.39 10.12 -11.78
C ASP A 240 17.14 10.46 -10.99
N VAL A 241 16.79 9.59 -10.04
CA VAL A 241 15.74 9.83 -9.04
C VAL A 241 16.37 9.60 -7.67
N LEU A 242 16.19 10.55 -6.77
CA LEU A 242 16.61 10.44 -5.37
C LEU A 242 15.38 10.61 -4.50
N THR A 243 15.11 9.63 -3.65
CA THR A 243 13.96 9.61 -2.75
C THR A 243 14.46 9.54 -1.32
N PHE A 244 14.12 10.53 -0.52
CA PHE A 244 14.36 10.56 0.93
C PHE A 244 13.03 10.40 1.67
N THR A 245 12.99 9.49 2.64
CA THR A 245 11.80 9.20 3.45
C THR A 245 12.15 9.29 4.93
N THR A 246 11.29 9.94 5.70
CA THR A 246 11.33 9.96 7.17
C THR A 246 9.92 9.84 7.73
N GLY A 247 9.77 9.27 8.90
CA GLY A 247 8.46 9.02 9.50
C GLY A 247 8.54 8.27 10.82
N ASP A 248 7.49 7.56 11.13
CA ASP A 248 7.31 6.85 12.40
C ASP A 248 7.85 5.40 12.39
N GLY A 249 8.79 5.11 11.49
CA GLY A 249 9.50 3.84 11.37
C GLY A 249 9.04 2.99 10.19
N ALA A 250 9.90 2.04 9.83
CA ALA A 250 9.62 1.01 8.84
C ALA A 250 8.75 -0.07 9.45
N SER A 251 7.66 -0.45 8.78
CA SER A 251 6.82 -1.59 9.15
C SER A 251 5.91 -1.98 7.99
N ASP A 252 5.70 -3.26 7.78
CA ASP A 252 4.63 -3.69 6.88
C ASP A 252 3.32 -3.78 7.65
N PRO A 253 2.31 -3.00 7.29
CA PRO A 253 0.99 -3.13 7.88
C PRO A 253 0.28 -4.43 7.52
N SER A 254 0.67 -5.13 6.46
CA SER A 254 0.00 -6.36 5.99
C SER A 254 0.69 -7.64 6.45
N SER A 255 1.86 -7.57 7.00
CA SER A 255 2.59 -8.77 7.43
C SER A 255 2.66 -8.86 8.95
N ASP A 256 1.89 -9.78 9.51
CA ASP A 256 2.25 -10.44 10.77
C ASP A 256 3.57 -11.23 10.62
N ASN A 257 4.16 -11.20 9.44
CA ASN A 257 5.16 -12.11 8.93
C ASN A 257 6.48 -11.43 8.56
N GLY A 258 6.65 -10.16 8.85
CA GLY A 258 8.00 -9.62 8.93
C GLY A 258 8.76 -10.49 9.90
N LEU A 259 10.02 -10.83 9.63
CA LEU A 259 10.88 -11.45 10.62
C LEU A 259 10.47 -10.93 11.98
N GLY A 260 10.13 -11.78 12.92
CA GLY A 260 9.63 -11.43 14.26
C GLY A 260 10.51 -10.46 15.05
N PHE A 261 11.40 -9.81 14.37
CA PHE A 261 12.22 -8.67 14.79
C PHE A 261 11.44 -7.36 14.66
N TYR A 262 10.23 -7.42 15.14
CA TYR A 262 9.54 -6.18 15.39
C TYR A 262 10.37 -5.35 16.36
N VAL A 263 10.82 -4.22 15.90
CA VAL A 263 10.94 -3.06 16.75
C VAL A 263 9.50 -2.63 17.05
N ALA A 264 8.73 -3.59 17.59
CA ALA A 264 7.37 -3.34 17.98
C ALA A 264 7.36 -2.75 19.37
N PRO A 265 6.47 -1.81 19.61
CA PRO A 265 6.17 -1.45 21.00
C PRO A 265 5.69 -2.72 21.72
N ASN A 266 6.34 -2.98 22.84
CA ASN A 266 6.08 -4.15 23.69
C ASN A 266 4.79 -4.09 24.47
N ASP A 267 3.76 -3.47 23.98
CA ASP A 267 2.47 -3.36 24.66
C ASP A 267 1.56 -4.59 24.44
N GLY A 268 2.09 -5.62 23.73
CA GLY A 268 1.30 -6.83 23.41
C GLY A 268 0.20 -6.57 22.39
N THR A 269 0.11 -5.37 21.87
CA THR A 269 -0.83 -5.07 20.79
C THR A 269 -0.14 -5.34 19.47
N LEU A 270 -0.72 -6.22 18.68
CA LEU A 270 -0.35 -6.39 17.28
C LEU A 270 -0.30 -5.03 16.59
N PRO A 271 0.64 -4.80 15.68
CA PRO A 271 0.72 -3.58 14.93
C PRO A 271 -0.53 -3.41 14.08
N SER A 272 -1.59 -2.91 14.68
CA SER A 272 -2.78 -2.52 13.93
C SER A 272 -2.46 -1.28 13.11
N MET A 273 -2.64 -1.36 11.91
CA MET A 273 -2.13 -0.81 10.71
C MET A 273 -2.44 0.58 10.36
N LEU A 274 -3.23 1.30 11.07
CA LEU A 274 -3.61 2.65 10.68
C LEU A 274 -3.87 3.52 11.86
N ASN A 275 -3.53 4.79 11.70
CA ASN A 275 -3.74 5.81 12.70
C ASN A 275 -3.17 5.41 14.06
N ARG A 276 -1.98 4.81 14.07
CA ARG A 276 -1.30 4.71 15.33
C ARG A 276 -1.08 6.11 15.85
N ASN A 277 -1.53 6.33 17.06
CA ASN A 277 -1.13 7.51 17.79
C ASN A 277 0.41 7.57 17.78
N ALA A 278 0.98 8.60 17.18
CA ALA A 278 2.43 8.81 17.11
C ALA A 278 3.13 8.67 18.48
N LEU A 279 2.42 8.99 19.57
CA LEU A 279 2.90 8.84 20.94
C LEU A 279 2.93 7.39 21.46
N LYS A 280 2.41 6.43 20.69
CA LYS A 280 2.48 4.99 21.05
C LYS A 280 3.55 4.22 20.27
N ARG A 281 4.18 4.83 19.26
CA ARG A 281 5.32 4.24 18.57
C ARG A 281 6.60 4.63 19.29
N ASP A 282 7.39 3.62 19.58
CA ASP A 282 8.66 3.73 20.29
C ASP A 282 9.81 3.90 19.27
N VAL A 283 9.63 4.77 18.26
CA VAL A 283 10.65 5.08 17.26
C VAL A 283 11.18 6.49 17.53
N GLU A 284 12.46 6.58 17.88
CA GLU A 284 13.15 7.84 18.12
C GLU A 284 13.45 8.57 16.82
N TRP A 285 13.90 7.83 15.80
CA TRP A 285 14.10 8.35 14.46
C TRP A 285 14.08 7.22 13.41
N PHE A 286 13.69 7.59 12.21
CA PHE A 286 13.71 6.76 11.02
C PHE A 286 14.11 7.60 9.81
N ALA A 287 14.99 7.08 8.97
CA ALA A 287 15.35 7.66 7.69
C ALA A 287 15.69 6.58 6.65
N ALA A 288 15.22 6.76 5.43
CA ALA A 288 15.59 5.94 4.27
C ALA A 288 15.94 6.85 3.09
N LEU A 289 16.93 6.44 2.30
CA LEU A 289 17.35 7.12 1.09
C LEU A 289 17.52 6.09 -0.03
N ARG A 290 16.87 6.33 -1.18
CA ARG A 290 17.04 5.53 -2.39
C ARG A 290 17.45 6.41 -3.56
N TRP A 291 18.51 6.01 -4.26
CA TRP A 291 18.92 6.58 -5.52
C TRP A 291 18.73 5.58 -6.64
N GLU A 292 18.10 6.02 -7.72
CA GLU A 292 17.88 5.23 -8.93
C GLU A 292 18.47 5.95 -10.14
N ARG A 293 19.13 5.20 -11.00
CA ARG A 293 19.72 5.73 -12.23
C ARG A 293 19.30 4.93 -13.45
N LEU A 294 18.68 5.64 -14.38
CA LEU A 294 18.40 5.13 -15.71
C LEU A 294 19.69 5.18 -16.56
N MET A 295 20.24 4.03 -16.86
CA MET A 295 21.46 3.92 -17.68
C MET A 295 21.13 4.19 -19.14
N TYR A 296 20.09 3.55 -19.67
CA TYR A 296 19.50 3.78 -20.99
C TYR A 296 18.05 3.27 -21.02
N GLY A 297 17.28 3.67 -22.04
CA GLY A 297 15.84 3.39 -22.16
C GLY A 297 14.98 4.49 -21.55
N SER A 298 13.82 4.13 -21.04
CA SER A 298 12.87 5.04 -20.39
C SER A 298 12.40 4.50 -19.03
N TRP A 299 12.06 5.40 -18.10
CA TRP A 299 11.52 5.03 -16.79
C TRP A 299 10.22 4.22 -16.87
N SER A 300 9.41 4.46 -17.91
CA SER A 300 8.14 3.74 -18.10
C SER A 300 8.34 2.23 -18.33
N GLN A 301 9.48 1.79 -18.83
CA GLN A 301 9.80 0.38 -19.01
C GLN A 301 9.99 -0.34 -17.67
N PHE A 302 10.36 0.40 -16.62
CA PHE A 302 10.58 -0.14 -15.29
C PHE A 302 9.37 -0.01 -14.34
N SER A 303 8.18 0.30 -14.88
CA SER A 303 6.93 0.32 -14.10
C SER A 303 6.45 -1.09 -13.69
N ASP A 304 6.93 -2.11 -14.38
CA ASP A 304 6.67 -3.53 -14.11
C ASP A 304 7.97 -4.36 -14.18
N MET A 305 7.87 -5.68 -14.11
CA MET A 305 9.00 -6.62 -14.10
C MET A 305 9.17 -7.36 -15.43
N THR A 306 8.46 -6.98 -16.48
CA THR A 306 8.44 -7.67 -17.77
C THR A 306 8.96 -6.79 -18.92
N SER A 307 9.37 -7.40 -20.01
CA SER A 307 9.78 -6.69 -21.24
C SER A 307 9.07 -7.30 -22.44
N PRO A 308 7.99 -6.71 -22.93
CA PRO A 308 7.25 -7.22 -24.08
C PRO A 308 8.09 -7.36 -25.33
N MET A 309 7.71 -8.28 -26.22
CA MET A 309 8.41 -8.52 -27.48
C MET A 309 8.50 -7.23 -28.31
N GLY A 310 9.70 -6.89 -28.74
CA GLY A 310 9.96 -5.69 -29.54
C GLY A 310 10.21 -4.41 -28.75
N SER A 311 10.19 -4.45 -27.41
CA SER A 311 10.59 -3.31 -26.56
C SER A 311 12.01 -2.88 -26.84
N ALA A 312 12.29 -1.59 -26.74
CA ALA A 312 13.66 -1.09 -26.83
C ALA A 312 14.49 -1.59 -25.63
N PRO A 313 15.80 -1.79 -25.78
CA PRO A 313 16.66 -2.12 -24.65
C PRO A 313 16.65 -1.02 -23.59
N ALA A 314 16.61 -1.42 -22.32
CA ALA A 314 16.67 -0.52 -21.18
C ALA A 314 17.49 -1.14 -20.04
N ALA A 315 18.11 -0.28 -19.22
CA ALA A 315 18.76 -0.69 -17.98
C ALA A 315 18.64 0.41 -16.92
N MET A 316 18.40 -0.02 -15.69
CA MET A 316 18.41 0.85 -14.51
C MET A 316 19.19 0.19 -13.36
N PHE A 317 19.66 1.02 -12.45
CA PHE A 317 20.37 0.63 -11.25
C PHE A 317 19.78 1.38 -10.06
N GLY A 318 19.64 0.73 -8.90
CA GLY A 318 19.15 1.32 -7.67
C GLY A 318 20.07 1.01 -6.49
N LEU A 319 20.22 1.98 -5.59
CA LEU A 319 20.87 1.85 -4.29
C LEU A 319 19.98 2.43 -3.21
N SER A 320 19.92 1.77 -2.06
CA SER A 320 19.15 2.25 -0.91
C SER A 320 19.90 1.99 0.39
N ILE A 321 19.76 2.94 1.30
CA ILE A 321 20.18 2.81 2.71
C ILE A 321 19.03 3.19 3.63
N HIS A 322 18.97 2.56 4.76
CA HIS A 322 17.98 2.82 5.80
C HIS A 322 18.63 2.74 7.18
N GLY A 323 18.11 3.53 8.10
CA GLY A 323 18.42 3.44 9.52
C GLY A 323 17.23 3.87 10.36
N GLN A 324 17.02 3.18 11.46
CA GLN A 324 16.06 3.58 12.49
C GLN A 324 16.52 3.18 13.89
N LYS A 325 16.00 3.87 14.89
CA LYS A 325 16.24 3.63 16.29
C LYS A 325 14.92 3.68 17.05
N GLY A 326 14.67 2.66 17.86
CA GLY A 326 13.57 2.64 18.83
C GLY A 326 14.07 3.03 20.21
N GLU A 327 13.17 3.57 21.03
CA GLU A 327 13.46 3.88 22.43
C GLU A 327 13.46 2.61 23.29
N ALA A 328 14.16 2.68 24.41
CA ALA A 328 14.11 1.67 25.46
C ALA A 328 12.72 1.70 26.13
N THR A 329 11.98 0.60 26.03
CA THR A 329 10.65 0.53 26.67
C THR A 329 10.76 0.50 28.20
N LYS A 330 10.06 1.41 28.88
CA LYS A 330 9.95 1.48 30.33
C LYS A 330 9.05 0.40 30.96
N VAL A 331 8.91 -0.76 30.32
CA VAL A 331 8.19 -1.89 30.92
C VAL A 331 9.10 -2.50 31.98
N PRO A 332 8.58 -2.93 33.15
CA PRO A 332 9.39 -3.42 34.28
C PRO A 332 10.02 -4.81 34.04
N THR A 333 10.29 -5.18 32.82
CA THR A 333 11.16 -6.31 32.48
C THR A 333 12.58 -5.81 32.42
N PRO A 334 13.50 -6.37 33.23
CA PRO A 334 14.87 -5.92 33.21
C PRO A 334 15.49 -6.13 31.83
N ASN A 335 16.17 -5.12 31.32
CA ASN A 335 17.05 -5.14 30.17
C ASN A 335 16.41 -5.09 28.78
N ARG A 336 15.52 -4.14 28.51
CA ARG A 336 15.26 -3.75 27.13
C ARG A 336 15.96 -2.43 26.82
N ASP A 337 17.12 -2.57 26.20
CA ASP A 337 17.89 -1.47 25.66
C ASP A 337 17.23 -0.95 24.36
N GLU A 338 17.76 0.14 23.82
CA GLU A 338 17.32 0.75 22.58
C GLU A 338 17.46 -0.23 21.40
N SER A 339 16.43 -0.38 20.60
CA SER A 339 16.49 -1.18 19.37
C SER A 339 17.08 -0.39 18.21
N ARG A 340 17.79 -1.06 17.30
CA ARG A 340 18.39 -0.46 16.11
C ARG A 340 18.19 -1.36 14.90
N TRP A 341 17.85 -0.75 13.79
CA TRP A 341 17.78 -1.45 12.52
C TRP A 341 18.43 -0.60 11.43
N ALA A 342 19.38 -1.17 10.73
CA ALA A 342 19.99 -0.57 9.55
C ALA A 342 19.94 -1.55 8.39
N SER A 343 19.70 -1.07 7.18
CA SER A 343 19.69 -1.92 5.99
C SER A 343 20.26 -1.22 4.76
N PHE A 344 20.70 -2.04 3.82
CA PHE A 344 21.23 -1.63 2.53
C PHE A 344 20.62 -2.52 1.45
N ALA A 345 20.28 -1.95 0.29
CA ALA A 345 19.85 -2.68 -0.88
C ALA A 345 20.50 -2.12 -2.15
N ALA A 346 20.89 -3.01 -3.05
CA ALA A 346 21.36 -2.67 -4.38
C ALA A 346 20.65 -3.56 -5.39
N ASP A 347 20.16 -2.98 -6.49
CA ASP A 347 19.51 -3.72 -7.55
C ASP A 347 19.90 -3.18 -8.94
N ILE A 348 19.91 -4.07 -9.92
CA ILE A 348 20.10 -3.71 -11.33
C ILE A 348 19.10 -4.50 -12.17
N SER A 349 18.52 -3.83 -13.16
CA SER A 349 17.50 -4.40 -14.01
C SER A 349 17.79 -4.11 -15.47
N TRP A 350 17.51 -5.08 -16.34
CA TRP A 350 17.68 -5.01 -17.77
C TRP A 350 16.43 -5.47 -18.51
N GLU A 351 16.17 -4.84 -19.62
CA GLU A 351 15.13 -5.22 -20.58
C GLU A 351 15.73 -5.26 -21.99
N PHE A 352 15.42 -6.30 -22.78
CA PHE A 352 15.99 -6.51 -24.10
C PHE A 352 14.98 -7.05 -25.11
N GLY A 353 13.83 -6.41 -25.26
CA GLY A 353 12.94 -6.73 -26.36
C GLY A 353 12.33 -8.15 -26.33
N GLY A 354 11.66 -8.48 -25.28
CA GLY A 354 11.05 -9.80 -25.03
C GLY A 354 11.74 -10.58 -23.93
N SER A 355 12.75 -10.00 -23.27
CA SER A 355 13.40 -10.59 -22.11
C SER A 355 13.67 -9.54 -21.05
N SER A 356 13.48 -9.87 -19.79
CA SER A 356 13.84 -9.05 -18.63
C SER A 356 14.75 -9.82 -17.67
N ALA A 357 15.61 -9.10 -16.99
CA ALA A 357 16.47 -9.66 -15.94
C ALA A 357 16.60 -8.66 -14.79
N MET A 358 16.70 -9.18 -13.56
CA MET A 358 17.01 -8.40 -12.37
C MET A 358 17.97 -9.19 -11.48
N LEU A 359 18.91 -8.47 -10.89
CA LEU A 359 19.78 -8.95 -9.83
C LEU A 359 19.66 -7.97 -8.67
N ALA A 360 19.46 -8.47 -7.45
CA ALA A 360 19.43 -7.67 -6.24
C ALA A 360 20.26 -8.31 -5.14
N GLY A 361 20.86 -7.47 -4.30
CA GLY A 361 21.52 -7.86 -3.06
C GLY A 361 21.04 -6.97 -1.94
N MET A 362 20.80 -7.56 -0.77
CA MET A 362 20.33 -6.84 0.41
C MET A 362 21.11 -7.26 1.64
N TYR A 363 21.23 -6.35 2.59
CA TYR A 363 21.81 -6.56 3.90
C TYR A 363 21.01 -5.81 4.95
N GLY A 364 20.76 -6.45 6.09
CA GLY A 364 20.14 -5.85 7.27
C GLY A 364 20.92 -6.18 8.54
N TYR A 365 21.05 -5.20 9.40
CA TYR A 365 21.52 -5.34 10.77
C TYR A 365 20.38 -4.97 11.70
N ILE A 366 20.04 -5.86 12.61
CA ILE A 366 18.96 -5.70 13.57
C ILE A 366 19.53 -5.96 14.97
N ASP A 367 19.30 -5.02 15.88
CA ASP A 367 19.57 -5.13 17.31
C ASP A 367 18.26 -4.91 18.03
N SER A 368 17.68 -5.97 18.59
CA SER A 368 16.34 -5.92 19.18
C SER A 368 16.31 -5.24 20.56
N GLY A 369 17.48 -4.82 21.09
CA GLY A 369 17.58 -4.09 22.36
C GLY A 369 17.25 -4.92 23.60
N GLY A 370 17.08 -6.24 23.48
CA GLY A 370 16.81 -7.14 24.60
C GLY A 370 17.76 -8.32 24.58
N PHE A 371 18.33 -8.70 25.71
CA PHE A 371 19.18 -9.90 25.84
C PHE A 371 20.30 -10.03 24.79
N GLN A 372 20.76 -8.91 24.22
CA GLN A 372 21.86 -8.86 23.22
C GLN A 372 21.55 -9.61 21.90
N ASP A 373 20.29 -9.66 21.49
CA ASP A 373 19.90 -10.26 20.22
C ASP A 373 20.31 -9.37 19.05
N GLN A 374 21.44 -9.70 18.43
CA GLN A 374 21.95 -9.00 17.26
C GLN A 374 21.94 -9.95 16.06
N TYR A 375 21.32 -9.51 14.99
CA TYR A 375 21.18 -10.31 13.78
C TYR A 375 21.70 -9.56 12.56
N HIS A 376 22.35 -10.31 11.70
CA HIS A 376 22.74 -9.89 10.37
C HIS A 376 21.96 -10.76 9.37
N ILE A 377 21.28 -10.13 8.44
CA ILE A 377 20.57 -10.81 7.37
C ILE A 377 21.15 -10.30 6.07
N TYR A 378 21.52 -11.19 5.19
CA TYR A 378 22.00 -10.81 3.86
C TYR A 378 21.60 -11.86 2.83
N GLY A 379 21.54 -11.43 1.60
CA GLY A 379 21.18 -12.33 0.54
C GLY A 379 21.22 -11.70 -0.83
N ILE A 380 20.94 -12.53 -1.81
CA ILE A 380 20.86 -12.18 -3.21
C ILE A 380 19.60 -12.74 -3.83
N SER A 381 19.05 -12.03 -4.82
CA SER A 381 18.01 -12.55 -5.68
C SER A 381 18.36 -12.29 -7.14
N ALA A 382 18.05 -13.26 -8.00
CA ALA A 382 18.22 -13.15 -9.44
C ALA A 382 16.97 -13.65 -10.12
N GLN A 383 16.46 -12.92 -11.09
CA GLN A 383 15.34 -13.34 -11.92
C GLN A 383 15.60 -13.06 -13.39
N TYR A 384 15.06 -13.92 -14.24
CA TYR A 384 15.07 -13.80 -15.68
C TYR A 384 13.72 -14.22 -16.23
N ALA A 385 13.22 -13.46 -17.20
CA ALA A 385 12.01 -13.83 -17.90
C ALA A 385 12.15 -13.61 -19.40
N ARG A 386 11.39 -14.38 -20.18
CA ARG A 386 11.37 -14.29 -21.64
C ARG A 386 10.02 -14.64 -22.23
N TYR A 387 9.56 -13.80 -23.13
CA TYR A 387 8.43 -14.10 -24.00
C TYR A 387 8.85 -15.14 -25.06
N TRP A 388 8.11 -16.24 -25.17
CA TRP A 388 8.26 -17.19 -26.30
C TRP A 388 7.17 -17.00 -27.36
N ALA A 389 6.07 -16.32 -26.98
CA ALA A 389 4.99 -15.95 -27.88
C ALA A 389 4.35 -14.64 -27.39
N PRO A 390 3.61 -13.91 -28.24
CA PRO A 390 2.82 -12.78 -27.78
C PRO A 390 1.92 -13.21 -26.61
N LYS A 391 1.95 -12.44 -25.50
CA LYS A 391 1.20 -12.70 -24.26
C LYS A 391 1.66 -13.90 -23.41
N TRP A 392 2.67 -14.64 -23.80
CA TRP A 392 3.20 -15.76 -23.04
C TRP A 392 4.65 -15.54 -22.67
N GLU A 393 4.95 -15.59 -21.39
CA GLU A 393 6.27 -15.39 -20.81
C GLU A 393 6.58 -16.52 -19.84
N TRP A 394 7.77 -17.09 -19.91
CA TRP A 394 8.28 -17.94 -18.84
C TRP A 394 9.28 -17.15 -18.00
N PHE A 395 9.46 -17.56 -16.76
CA PHE A 395 10.46 -16.99 -15.88
C PHE A 395 11.12 -18.04 -14.99
N ALA A 396 12.34 -17.72 -14.59
CA ALA A 396 13.06 -18.40 -13.54
C ALA A 396 13.57 -17.37 -12.54
N ARG A 397 13.51 -17.71 -11.27
CA ARG A 397 13.94 -16.86 -10.17
C ARG A 397 14.63 -17.72 -9.12
N TYR A 398 15.76 -17.24 -8.64
CA TYR A 398 16.46 -17.81 -7.50
C TYR A 398 16.70 -16.71 -6.49
N ASP A 399 16.41 -16.99 -5.24
CA ASP A 399 16.73 -16.15 -4.10
C ASP A 399 17.33 -16.98 -2.98
N TRP A 400 18.30 -16.40 -2.33
CA TRP A 400 18.98 -16.95 -1.18
C TRP A 400 19.20 -15.87 -0.14
N ALA A 401 18.95 -16.21 1.11
CA ALA A 401 19.18 -15.35 2.25
C ALA A 401 19.78 -16.16 3.39
N GLU A 402 20.69 -15.52 4.13
CA GLU A 402 21.28 -16.06 5.34
C GLU A 402 21.04 -15.10 6.50
N LEU A 403 20.64 -15.66 7.63
CA LEU A 403 20.57 -14.99 8.91
C LEU A 403 21.68 -15.52 9.80
N TYR A 404 22.47 -14.62 10.36
CA TYR A 404 23.51 -14.92 11.32
C TYR A 404 23.37 -14.01 12.53
N GLY A 405 23.37 -14.59 13.75
CA GLY A 405 23.21 -13.77 14.94
C GLY A 405 23.49 -14.48 16.24
N GLN A 406 23.46 -13.72 17.31
CA GLN A 406 23.55 -14.24 18.67
C GLN A 406 22.17 -14.11 19.32
N ASN A 407 21.65 -15.25 19.75
CA ASN A 407 20.43 -15.31 20.55
C ASN A 407 20.83 -15.70 21.99
N TYR A 408 20.37 -14.95 22.96
CA TYR A 408 20.61 -15.25 24.37
C TYR A 408 19.28 -15.64 25.03
N THR A 409 19.15 -16.91 25.37
CA THR A 409 18.01 -17.37 26.18
C THR A 409 18.43 -17.54 27.64
N THR A 410 17.58 -17.22 28.56
CA THR A 410 17.73 -17.60 29.98
C THR A 410 17.22 -19.03 30.13
N GLU A 411 18.12 -20.01 30.06
CA GLU A 411 17.77 -21.36 30.49
C GLU A 411 18.03 -21.51 31.99
N PRO A 412 17.11 -22.15 32.73
CA PRO A 412 17.42 -22.52 34.10
C PRO A 412 18.56 -23.53 34.10
N ASP A 413 19.63 -23.22 34.82
CA ASP A 413 20.69 -24.20 35.08
C ASP A 413 20.11 -25.39 35.89
N SER A 414 20.88 -26.48 35.97
CA SER A 414 20.49 -27.67 36.71
C SER A 414 20.22 -27.44 38.21
N THR A 415 20.44 -26.23 38.71
CA THR A 415 20.19 -25.80 40.09
C THR A 415 18.99 -24.87 40.22
N GLY A 416 18.30 -24.54 39.10
CA GLY A 416 17.14 -23.63 39.06
C GLY A 416 17.52 -22.15 39.10
N ASN A 417 18.79 -21.81 39.04
CA ASN A 417 19.25 -20.44 38.85
C ASN A 417 19.40 -20.20 37.35
N GLY A 418 18.62 -19.23 36.84
CA GLY A 418 18.68 -18.86 35.43
C GLY A 418 20.07 -18.34 35.06
N GLY A 419 20.80 -19.10 34.24
CA GLY A 419 22.01 -18.67 33.55
C GLY A 419 21.66 -18.15 32.17
N THR A 420 22.30 -17.09 31.71
CA THR A 420 22.17 -16.67 30.31
C THR A 420 23.02 -17.58 29.44
N VAL A 421 22.41 -18.35 28.58
CA VAL A 421 23.10 -19.19 27.60
C VAL A 421 22.98 -18.51 26.24
N GLY A 422 24.10 -18.17 25.62
CA GLY A 422 24.13 -17.62 24.27
C GLY A 422 24.14 -18.76 23.25
N TYR A 423 23.22 -18.69 22.30
CA TYR A 423 23.21 -19.56 21.12
C TYR A 423 23.53 -18.72 19.89
N PHE A 424 24.33 -19.29 18.98
CA PHE A 424 24.46 -18.73 17.64
C PHE A 424 23.29 -19.26 16.81
N ALA A 425 22.45 -18.35 16.31
CA ALA A 425 21.47 -18.67 15.31
C ALA A 425 22.12 -18.47 13.93
N GLN A 426 22.21 -19.52 13.16
CA GLN A 426 22.55 -19.45 11.74
C GLN A 426 21.47 -20.19 10.98
N ALA A 427 20.87 -19.51 10.02
CA ALA A 427 19.84 -20.08 9.18
C ALA A 427 20.03 -19.56 7.77
N ASP A 428 20.01 -20.42 6.81
CA ASP A 428 19.99 -20.05 5.39
C ASP A 428 18.79 -20.65 4.69
N SER A 429 18.33 -19.98 3.67
CA SER A 429 17.21 -20.43 2.85
C SER A 429 17.41 -20.04 1.41
N GLY A 430 17.25 -21.00 0.51
CA GLY A 430 17.27 -20.78 -0.93
C GLY A 430 15.96 -21.23 -1.56
N VAL A 431 15.41 -20.43 -2.47
CA VAL A 431 14.19 -20.76 -3.21
C VAL A 431 14.44 -20.61 -4.72
N LEU A 432 14.18 -21.69 -5.45
CA LEU A 432 14.11 -21.67 -6.91
C LEU A 432 12.65 -21.64 -7.34
N ALA A 433 12.24 -20.62 -8.08
CA ALA A 433 10.92 -20.52 -8.65
C ALA A 433 10.98 -20.57 -10.18
N LEU A 434 10.16 -21.43 -10.78
CA LEU A 434 9.96 -21.52 -12.22
C LEU A 434 8.50 -21.24 -12.53
N GLY A 435 8.22 -20.39 -13.52
CA GLY A 435 6.83 -20.02 -13.76
C GLY A 435 6.54 -19.57 -15.18
N VAL A 436 5.24 -19.37 -15.39
CA VAL A 436 4.67 -18.95 -16.66
C VAL A 436 3.62 -17.86 -16.39
N ASN A 437 3.67 -16.80 -17.18
CA ASN A 437 2.66 -15.75 -17.26
C ASN A 437 1.90 -15.84 -18.58
N HIS A 438 0.58 -15.66 -18.49
CA HIS A 438 -0.28 -15.41 -19.64
C HIS A 438 -0.97 -14.06 -19.48
N TYR A 439 -0.57 -13.12 -20.30
CA TYR A 439 -1.10 -11.76 -20.32
C TYR A 439 -2.31 -11.67 -21.26
N MET A 440 -3.52 -11.87 -20.75
CA MET A 440 -4.76 -11.75 -21.54
C MET A 440 -5.00 -10.30 -21.93
N ASP A 441 -4.80 -9.38 -21.00
CA ASP A 441 -4.85 -7.93 -21.18
C ASP A 441 -3.76 -7.25 -20.32
N GLY A 442 -2.49 -7.42 -20.72
CA GLY A 442 -1.35 -6.93 -19.94
C GLY A 442 -1.40 -7.41 -18.49
N HIS A 443 -1.07 -6.51 -17.58
CA HIS A 443 -1.20 -6.75 -16.14
C HIS A 443 -2.63 -6.61 -15.61
N ASN A 444 -3.55 -6.03 -16.39
CA ASN A 444 -4.94 -5.85 -16.00
C ASN A 444 -5.69 -7.18 -15.90
N PHE A 445 -5.42 -8.10 -16.82
CA PHE A 445 -5.95 -9.45 -16.76
C PHE A 445 -4.84 -10.46 -17.06
N LYS A 446 -4.31 -11.05 -16.01
CA LYS A 446 -3.13 -11.93 -16.05
C LYS A 446 -3.38 -13.23 -15.30
N TRP A 447 -2.88 -14.32 -15.88
CA TRP A 447 -2.76 -15.60 -15.20
C TRP A 447 -1.28 -15.93 -15.00
N THR A 448 -0.88 -16.22 -13.77
CA THR A 448 0.48 -16.60 -13.38
C THR A 448 0.45 -17.95 -12.69
N THR A 449 1.32 -18.86 -13.11
CA THR A 449 1.55 -20.12 -12.41
C THR A 449 3.04 -20.27 -12.15
N ASP A 450 3.39 -20.57 -10.91
CA ASP A 450 4.78 -20.84 -10.51
C ASP A 450 4.90 -22.11 -9.66
N LEU A 451 6.06 -22.76 -9.79
CA LEU A 451 6.47 -23.90 -8.99
C LEU A 451 7.73 -23.48 -8.23
N ASN A 452 7.67 -23.55 -6.91
CA ASN A 452 8.73 -23.12 -6.02
C ASN A 452 9.34 -24.34 -5.31
N PHE A 453 10.64 -24.38 -5.28
CA PHE A 453 11.44 -25.41 -4.63
C PHE A 453 12.31 -24.74 -3.58
N THR A 454 12.20 -25.13 -2.32
CA THR A 454 13.20 -24.75 -1.32
C THR A 454 14.39 -25.68 -1.47
N ILE A 455 15.60 -25.12 -1.55
CA ILE A 455 16.84 -25.87 -1.77
C ILE A 455 17.47 -26.23 -0.44
N ASP A 456 17.37 -25.31 0.52
CA ASP A 456 17.90 -25.44 1.86
C ASP A 456 16.78 -25.44 2.89
N GLN A 457 17.08 -25.79 4.15
CA GLN A 457 16.11 -25.74 5.24
C GLN A 457 15.56 -24.32 5.39
N THR A 458 14.25 -24.17 5.42
CA THR A 458 13.62 -22.93 5.83
C THR A 458 13.53 -22.92 7.35
N ASP A 459 14.53 -22.32 8.00
CA ASP A 459 14.54 -22.22 9.45
C ASP A 459 13.43 -21.29 9.95
N VAL A 460 12.96 -21.59 11.15
CA VAL A 460 11.90 -20.87 11.92
C VAL A 460 12.13 -19.34 11.98
N LEU A 461 13.36 -18.89 11.83
CA LEU A 461 13.72 -17.48 11.94
C LEU A 461 13.37 -16.65 10.70
N PHE A 462 13.13 -17.28 9.54
CA PHE A 462 12.89 -16.50 8.33
C PHE A 462 11.41 -16.15 8.11
N PHE A 463 10.45 -16.97 8.50
CA PHE A 463 9.06 -16.69 8.14
C PHE A 463 7.99 -17.50 8.86
N SER A 464 6.86 -16.88 9.12
CA SER A 464 5.58 -17.54 9.28
C SER A 464 4.79 -17.44 7.97
N ASN A 465 4.83 -18.48 7.14
CA ASN A 465 3.95 -18.65 5.96
C ASN A 465 4.08 -17.63 4.81
N VAL A 466 5.26 -17.05 4.58
CA VAL A 466 5.44 -16.21 3.39
C VAL A 466 5.25 -17.05 2.14
N ALA A 467 4.30 -16.62 1.31
CA ALA A 467 4.05 -17.23 0.01
C ALA A 467 3.76 -18.72 0.03
N SER A 468 3.20 -19.23 1.13
CA SER A 468 2.88 -20.66 1.34
C SER A 468 4.10 -21.56 1.53
N ILE A 469 5.28 -21.01 1.69
CA ILE A 469 6.47 -21.68 2.15
C ILE A 469 6.40 -21.66 3.68
N SER A 470 6.38 -22.84 4.30
CA SER A 470 6.23 -22.98 5.73
C SER A 470 7.59 -22.98 6.42
N GLN A 471 7.61 -22.51 7.65
CA GLN A 471 8.68 -22.76 8.59
C GLN A 471 8.59 -24.25 9.01
N ASP A 472 9.47 -25.08 8.57
CA ASP A 472 9.55 -26.42 9.13
C ASP A 472 11.00 -26.82 9.27
N GLY A 473 11.41 -26.85 10.53
CA GLY A 473 12.72 -27.26 10.94
C GLY A 473 13.03 -28.68 10.52
N GLU A 474 14.25 -28.89 10.38
CA GLU A 474 15.11 -30.06 10.41
C GLU A 474 15.36 -30.84 9.12
N ASP A 475 14.40 -31.04 8.16
CA ASP A 475 14.76 -31.93 7.02
C ASP A 475 14.03 -31.63 5.69
N GLY A 476 13.44 -30.49 5.48
CA GLY A 476 12.41 -30.43 4.48
C GLY A 476 12.58 -29.50 3.30
N GLN A 477 13.05 -30.03 2.19
CA GLN A 477 12.79 -29.42 0.89
C GLN A 477 11.26 -29.36 0.68
N GLN A 478 10.72 -28.18 0.40
CA GLN A 478 9.31 -27.98 0.11
C GLN A 478 9.10 -27.77 -1.39
N VAL A 479 7.95 -28.20 -1.88
CA VAL A 479 7.52 -27.93 -3.25
C VAL A 479 6.16 -27.27 -3.21
N VAL A 480 6.07 -26.06 -3.73
CA VAL A 480 4.83 -25.27 -3.71
C VAL A 480 4.45 -24.87 -5.13
N LEU A 481 3.30 -25.36 -5.59
CA LEU A 481 2.65 -24.92 -6.82
C LEU A 481 1.63 -23.84 -6.50
N ARG A 482 1.73 -22.69 -7.17
CA ARG A 482 0.73 -21.61 -7.09
C ARG A 482 0.21 -21.30 -8.47
N SER A 483 -1.07 -21.04 -8.58
CA SER A 483 -1.73 -20.61 -9.82
C SER A 483 -2.69 -19.48 -9.51
N GLN A 484 -2.42 -18.28 -10.03
CA GLN A 484 -3.12 -17.05 -9.69
C GLN A 484 -3.75 -16.40 -10.91
N LEU A 485 -5.03 -16.06 -10.78
CA LEU A 485 -5.73 -15.20 -11.72
C LEU A 485 -5.82 -13.80 -11.12
N GLN A 486 -5.38 -12.80 -11.89
CA GLN A 486 -5.40 -11.40 -11.51
C GLN A 486 -6.34 -10.61 -12.40
N LEU A 487 -7.14 -9.75 -11.77
CA LEU A 487 -7.90 -8.68 -12.41
C LEU A 487 -7.55 -7.35 -11.77
N SER A 488 -7.22 -6.36 -12.60
CA SER A 488 -6.89 -4.99 -12.16
C SER A 488 -7.49 -3.99 -13.15
N PHE A 489 -8.00 -2.90 -12.68
CA PHE A 489 -8.49 -1.79 -13.51
C PHE A 489 -8.41 -0.47 -12.78
#